data_b19470de238f98b2030017a7c8b38cbf
#
_entry.id   b19470de238f98b2030017a7c8b38cbf
#
_cell.length_a   1.000
_cell.length_b   1.000
_cell.length_c   1.000
_cell.angle_alpha   90.00
_cell.angle_beta   90.00
_cell.angle_gamma   90.00
#
_symmetry.space_group_name_H-M   'P 1'
#
loop_
_entity.id
_entity.type
_entity.pdbx_description
1 polymer ?
#
loop_
_entity_poly.entity_id
_entity_poly.type
_entity_poly.pdbx_seq_one_letter_code
_entity_poly.pdbx_strand_id
1 'polypeptide(L)'
;MLLITDFDSGKLSGQQIEAVWEWVRKGGVLLIGTGERGEDTLRGFGKELLEQPLPQPDERVINMGVEYAVDRPEGASIPLVCTDVMLKGGTEVLGSDELSVLSSVSAGSGLVAVAMYDFVDIEEFCQANISYIDNLFTTLLGEDKINGLASAMDGSTSSQFWSVQGLINTGNINNLPKVGLYVTLAVAYVTLAVAYVALAGPGLYFFWKQRGMRQYYQLSVGILSLCCTGMVLLMGMSTRFTGPFFTYATIKDTDRDEISETTFINMRAPYNKPYSVTLNPEYTLYPITGSAYYNMGPLPKFTGEETPSITIHYGEEGTRLRSDNVGAFNSKFFMMERRTENGQQEGFTGDVNSFDGKVTGTLTNNYSQEVDNVAILLYNQMILIGHMEPGETVSLDGMKVIYGITNFGYAMAEQITGASRYKEDKDIRDAAYVQALERTNLLSFYMGSYLSGYHSEARVLGFSNEKEETEFLKSSNYETYGSTLLTSSIDVNYEQDGMIYRSALQKQPNVLSGEYYESNNSMYGLTPVMLEYYLGNDIEVEKLSFHQMSDEVVQSMRYYYTVPFAGNMYFYNYNTGTYDSMDTHVQSYDREDLEPYLSPGNTLTIKYVYDATGDYTWNIMLPILTVTGRSK
;
A
#
# COMPACT_ATOMS: atom_id res chain seq x y z
N MET A 1 7.96 -0.66 15.93
CA MET A 1 8.60 -0.48 17.24
C MET A 1 7.69 -0.99 18.34
N LEU A 2 8.23 -1.69 19.35
CA LEU A 2 7.52 -2.16 20.54
C LEU A 2 8.14 -1.47 21.76
N LEU A 3 7.31 -0.79 22.56
CA LEU A 3 7.71 -0.20 23.84
C LEU A 3 7.17 -1.06 24.98
N ILE A 4 8.06 -1.49 25.88
CA ILE A 4 7.71 -2.20 27.11
C ILE A 4 8.09 -1.30 28.29
N THR A 5 7.09 -0.87 29.03
CA THR A 5 7.26 0.00 30.19
C THR A 5 6.20 -0.38 31.23
N ASP A 6 6.50 -0.33 32.50
CA ASP A 6 5.64 -0.74 33.63
C ASP A 6 4.92 -2.10 33.43
N PHE A 7 5.57 -3.06 32.78
CA PHE A 7 5.01 -4.37 32.45
C PHE A 7 5.89 -5.52 32.98
N ASP A 8 5.28 -6.48 33.66
CA ASP A 8 5.99 -7.70 34.08
C ASP A 8 6.12 -8.69 32.92
N SER A 9 7.27 -8.67 32.24
CA SER A 9 7.57 -9.54 31.10
C SER A 9 7.69 -11.02 31.50
N GLY A 10 7.79 -11.33 32.79
CA GLY A 10 7.72 -12.71 33.30
C GLY A 10 6.35 -13.36 33.13
N LYS A 11 5.30 -12.59 32.78
CA LYS A 11 3.98 -13.12 32.41
C LYS A 11 3.91 -13.67 31.00
N LEU A 12 4.89 -13.34 30.17
CA LEU A 12 4.99 -13.86 28.81
C LEU A 12 5.47 -15.33 28.85
N SER A 13 4.87 -16.16 28.00
CA SER A 13 5.38 -17.51 27.77
C SER A 13 6.71 -17.49 27.03
N GLY A 14 7.49 -18.57 27.11
CA GLY A 14 8.74 -18.67 26.37
C GLY A 14 8.58 -18.50 24.86
N GLN A 15 7.47 -19.00 24.30
CA GLN A 15 7.14 -18.81 22.88
C GLN A 15 6.86 -17.35 22.53
N GLN A 16 6.18 -16.61 23.38
CA GLN A 16 5.93 -15.18 23.17
C GLN A 16 7.22 -14.36 23.25
N ILE A 17 8.12 -14.69 24.19
CA ILE A 17 9.43 -14.04 24.29
C ILE A 17 10.25 -14.33 23.03
N GLU A 18 10.29 -15.59 22.57
CA GLU A 18 11.00 -15.94 21.34
C GLU A 18 10.42 -15.24 20.11
N ALA A 19 9.09 -15.12 20.01
CA ALA A 19 8.44 -14.38 18.95
C ALA A 19 8.85 -12.89 18.91
N VAL A 20 9.01 -12.26 20.08
CA VAL A 20 9.54 -10.89 20.17
C VAL A 20 10.99 -10.83 19.69
N TRP A 21 11.83 -11.80 20.09
CA TRP A 21 13.21 -11.88 19.63
C TRP A 21 13.35 -12.10 18.13
N GLU A 22 12.53 -12.99 17.55
CA GLU A 22 12.50 -13.21 16.10
C GLU A 22 12.07 -11.94 15.35
N TRP A 23 11.06 -11.25 15.87
CA TRP A 23 10.62 -9.99 15.30
C TRP A 23 11.73 -8.92 15.37
N VAL A 24 12.45 -8.83 16.49
CA VAL A 24 13.62 -7.92 16.60
C VAL A 24 14.68 -8.30 15.59
N ARG A 25 15.07 -9.58 15.50
CA ARG A 25 16.10 -10.04 14.56
C ARG A 25 15.78 -9.72 13.10
N LYS A 26 14.49 -9.65 12.76
CA LYS A 26 13.98 -9.28 11.42
C LYS A 26 13.87 -7.77 11.18
N GLY A 27 14.39 -6.94 12.05
CA GLY A 27 14.41 -5.47 11.89
C GLY A 27 13.49 -4.70 12.83
N GLY A 28 12.83 -5.37 13.77
CA GLY A 28 12.04 -4.73 14.83
C GLY A 28 12.91 -3.93 15.80
N VAL A 29 12.34 -2.88 16.40
CA VAL A 29 12.98 -2.11 17.46
C VAL A 29 12.21 -2.30 18.76
N LEU A 30 12.87 -2.87 19.76
CA LEU A 30 12.36 -3.08 21.11
C LEU A 30 12.94 -2.01 22.03
N LEU A 31 12.08 -1.21 22.63
CA LEU A 31 12.44 -0.19 23.61
C LEU A 31 11.89 -0.59 24.98
N ILE A 32 12.75 -0.67 25.98
CA ILE A 32 12.37 -1.11 27.33
C ILE A 32 12.67 -0.01 28.33
N GLY A 33 11.67 0.41 29.11
CA GLY A 33 11.84 1.25 30.26
C GLY A 33 12.05 0.42 31.53
N THR A 34 12.90 0.86 32.45
CA THR A 34 13.18 0.14 33.70
C THR A 34 12.68 0.88 34.93
N GLY A 35 13.41 1.83 35.47
CA GLY A 35 13.00 2.54 36.68
C GLY A 35 12.77 1.62 37.88
N GLU A 36 11.74 1.90 38.68
CA GLU A 36 11.43 1.13 39.90
C GLU A 36 11.14 -0.35 39.61
N ARG A 37 10.56 -0.67 38.44
CA ARG A 37 10.17 -2.02 38.07
C ARG A 37 11.07 -2.70 37.04
N GLY A 38 12.32 -2.26 36.96
CA GLY A 38 13.30 -2.78 35.99
C GLY A 38 13.48 -4.31 36.04
N GLU A 39 13.42 -4.91 37.24
CA GLU A 39 13.51 -6.36 37.39
C GLU A 39 12.31 -7.09 36.77
N ASP A 40 11.11 -6.53 36.91
CA ASP A 40 9.88 -7.07 36.30
C ASP A 40 9.88 -6.90 34.78
N THR A 41 10.21 -5.70 34.31
CA THR A 41 10.18 -5.39 32.86
C THR A 41 11.23 -6.17 32.09
N LEU A 42 12.39 -6.45 32.68
CA LEU A 42 13.48 -7.22 32.03
C LEU A 42 13.44 -8.72 32.32
N ARG A 43 12.53 -9.22 33.18
CA ARG A 43 12.54 -10.64 33.61
C ARG A 43 12.51 -11.63 32.44
N GLY A 44 11.74 -11.37 31.40
CA GLY A 44 11.65 -12.23 30.22
C GLY A 44 12.83 -12.12 29.27
N PHE A 45 13.51 -10.98 29.24
CA PHE A 45 14.55 -10.66 28.26
C PHE A 45 15.96 -10.58 28.87
N GLY A 46 16.07 -10.39 30.17
CA GLY A 46 17.32 -10.07 30.86
C GLY A 46 18.43 -11.10 30.70
N LYS A 47 18.09 -12.38 30.58
CA LYS A 47 19.07 -13.45 30.40
C LYS A 47 19.92 -13.25 29.13
N GLU A 48 19.35 -12.76 28.08
CA GLU A 48 20.04 -12.51 26.81
C GLU A 48 20.67 -11.13 26.77
N LEU A 49 20.04 -10.12 27.38
CA LEU A 49 20.43 -8.72 27.31
C LEU A 49 21.47 -8.31 28.35
N LEU A 50 21.32 -8.75 29.61
CA LEU A 50 22.07 -8.19 30.71
C LEU A 50 23.44 -8.84 30.86
N GLU A 51 24.47 -8.02 31.03
CA GLU A 51 25.83 -8.47 31.36
C GLU A 51 25.93 -8.90 32.82
N GLN A 52 25.21 -8.21 33.71
CA GLN A 52 25.16 -8.49 35.16
C GLN A 52 23.75 -8.34 35.71
N PRO A 53 23.43 -8.91 36.89
CA PRO A 53 22.15 -8.71 37.55
C PRO A 53 21.87 -7.22 37.80
N LEU A 54 20.62 -6.83 37.73
CA LEU A 54 20.20 -5.46 38.00
C LEU A 54 20.44 -5.08 39.47
N PRO A 55 20.99 -3.89 39.75
CA PRO A 55 21.07 -3.34 41.11
C PRO A 55 19.66 -2.91 41.58
N GLN A 56 19.57 -2.57 42.87
CA GLN A 56 18.34 -1.95 43.38
C GLN A 56 18.15 -0.56 42.77
N PRO A 57 16.89 -0.20 42.41
CA PRO A 57 16.60 1.13 41.89
C PRO A 57 16.87 2.22 42.93
N ASP A 58 17.32 3.37 42.50
CA ASP A 58 17.56 4.55 43.35
C ASP A 58 17.08 5.84 42.65
N GLU A 59 16.76 6.85 43.44
CA GLU A 59 16.32 8.14 42.92
C GLU A 59 17.54 8.98 42.53
N ARG A 60 17.54 9.46 41.28
CA ARG A 60 18.62 10.30 40.73
C ARG A 60 18.06 11.49 39.97
N VAL A 61 18.81 12.57 39.95
CA VAL A 61 18.55 13.70 39.05
C VAL A 61 19.29 13.47 37.75
N ILE A 62 18.53 13.18 36.70
CA ILE A 62 19.09 12.86 35.38
C ILE A 62 18.98 14.08 34.47
N ASN A 63 20.09 14.47 33.86
CA ASN A 63 20.08 15.40 32.76
C ASN A 63 19.74 14.63 31.46
N MET A 64 18.56 14.93 30.89
CA MET A 64 18.05 14.26 29.69
C MET A 64 18.76 14.70 28.40
N GLY A 65 19.79 15.54 28.50
CA GLY A 65 20.58 16.03 27.37
C GLY A 65 20.06 17.36 26.80
N VAL A 66 20.95 18.34 26.70
CA VAL A 66 20.62 19.68 26.15
C VAL A 66 20.22 19.56 24.68
N GLU A 67 20.74 18.58 23.98
CA GLU A 67 20.42 18.28 22.57
C GLU A 67 18.93 17.97 22.34
N TYR A 68 18.30 17.36 23.33
CA TYR A 68 16.88 16.98 23.28
C TYR A 68 15.97 18.00 23.99
N ALA A 69 16.52 18.93 24.74
CA ALA A 69 15.80 19.95 25.49
C ALA A 69 16.22 21.37 25.03
N VAL A 70 16.24 21.58 23.73
CA VAL A 70 16.84 22.75 23.05
C VAL A 70 16.41 24.08 23.61
N ASP A 71 15.16 24.25 24.01
CA ASP A 71 14.60 25.53 24.41
C ASP A 71 14.71 25.82 25.93
N ARG A 72 15.09 24.83 26.74
CA ARG A 72 15.16 24.93 28.20
C ARG A 72 16.27 24.06 28.80
N PRO A 73 17.53 24.42 28.67
CA PRO A 73 18.64 23.61 29.19
C PRO A 73 18.56 23.42 30.72
N GLU A 74 18.00 24.37 31.46
CA GLU A 74 17.80 24.26 32.92
C GLU A 74 16.67 23.26 33.27
N GLY A 75 15.73 23.04 32.36
CA GLY A 75 14.63 22.07 32.52
C GLY A 75 14.96 20.66 32.04
N ALA A 76 16.19 20.41 31.55
CA ALA A 76 16.60 19.11 31.07
C ALA A 76 16.92 18.10 32.20
N SER A 77 17.08 18.57 33.43
CA SER A 77 17.37 17.73 34.59
C SER A 77 16.10 17.45 35.38
N ILE A 78 15.77 16.18 35.54
CA ILE A 78 14.57 15.71 36.24
C ILE A 78 14.91 14.62 37.26
N PRO A 79 14.23 14.58 38.42
CA PRO A 79 14.37 13.49 39.37
C PRO A 79 13.61 12.28 38.85
N LEU A 80 14.30 11.15 38.73
CA LEU A 80 13.74 9.86 38.26
C LEU A 80 14.22 8.73 39.18
N VAL A 81 13.38 7.73 39.33
CA VAL A 81 13.80 6.43 39.89
C VAL A 81 14.48 5.65 38.76
N CYS A 82 15.73 5.28 38.97
CA CYS A 82 16.59 4.69 37.97
C CYS A 82 17.12 3.32 38.39
N THR A 83 17.27 2.44 37.41
CA THR A 83 17.96 1.16 37.56
C THR A 83 19.13 1.13 36.56
N ASP A 84 20.36 0.95 37.05
CA ASP A 84 21.53 0.84 36.18
C ASP A 84 21.47 -0.44 35.35
N VAL A 85 21.55 -0.28 34.03
CA VAL A 85 21.47 -1.39 33.09
C VAL A 85 22.76 -1.50 32.28
N MET A 86 23.41 -2.65 32.36
CA MET A 86 24.57 -2.95 31.52
C MET A 86 24.19 -4.03 30.50
N LEU A 87 24.14 -3.64 29.22
CA LEU A 87 23.81 -4.55 28.13
C LEU A 87 25.06 -5.26 27.59
N LYS A 88 24.95 -6.56 27.29
CA LYS A 88 25.99 -7.32 26.62
C LYS A 88 26.30 -6.75 25.24
N GLY A 89 27.50 -6.16 25.08
CA GLY A 89 27.84 -5.51 23.82
C GLY A 89 27.06 -4.25 23.51
N GLY A 90 26.43 -3.64 24.53
CA GLY A 90 25.66 -2.44 24.38
C GLY A 90 26.50 -1.21 24.04
N THR A 91 25.91 -0.27 23.35
CA THR A 91 26.44 1.07 23.07
C THR A 91 25.56 2.11 23.73
N GLU A 92 26.18 3.15 24.28
CA GLU A 92 25.46 4.27 24.85
C GLU A 92 24.79 5.07 23.73
N VAL A 93 23.52 5.40 23.93
CA VAL A 93 22.74 6.27 23.03
C VAL A 93 22.57 7.65 23.68
N LEU A 94 22.29 7.68 24.97
CA LEU A 94 22.17 8.89 25.78
C LEU A 94 22.90 8.68 27.09
N GLY A 95 23.83 9.56 27.41
CA GLY A 95 24.59 9.54 28.65
C GLY A 95 24.40 10.84 29.45
N SER A 96 24.50 10.75 30.77
CA SER A 96 24.48 11.86 31.68
C SER A 96 25.44 11.62 32.85
N ASP A 97 26.40 12.54 33.09
CA ASP A 97 27.32 12.52 34.23
C ASP A 97 28.02 11.14 34.45
N GLU A 98 28.59 10.55 33.41
CA GLU A 98 29.23 9.23 33.39
C GLU A 98 28.25 8.03 33.51
N LEU A 99 26.94 8.29 33.47
CA LEU A 99 25.91 7.25 33.47
C LEU A 99 25.31 7.06 32.07
N SER A 100 25.15 5.82 31.66
CA SER A 100 24.43 5.49 30.43
C SER A 100 22.93 5.47 30.70
N VAL A 101 22.26 6.57 30.35
CA VAL A 101 20.82 6.76 30.59
C VAL A 101 19.98 5.89 29.66
N LEU A 102 20.44 5.72 28.43
CA LEU A 102 19.85 4.85 27.43
C LEU A 102 20.98 4.12 26.69
N SER A 103 20.92 2.81 26.70
CA SER A 103 21.85 1.94 25.98
C SER A 103 21.13 1.14 24.94
N SER A 104 21.79 0.80 23.84
CA SER A 104 21.26 -0.06 22.80
C SER A 104 22.21 -1.20 22.39
N VAL A 105 21.64 -2.28 21.89
CA VAL A 105 22.36 -3.41 21.32
C VAL A 105 21.67 -3.88 20.04
N SER A 106 22.43 -4.14 18.99
CA SER A 106 21.91 -4.68 17.74
C SER A 106 21.62 -6.18 17.89
N ALA A 107 20.50 -6.63 17.38
CA ALA A 107 20.10 -8.03 17.34
C ALA A 107 19.58 -8.38 15.93
N GLY A 108 20.42 -9.05 15.13
CA GLY A 108 20.14 -9.26 13.71
C GLY A 108 20.06 -7.93 12.96
N SER A 109 18.98 -7.72 12.22
CA SER A 109 18.69 -6.44 11.53
C SER A 109 17.96 -5.42 12.41
N GLY A 110 17.61 -5.78 13.65
CA GLY A 110 16.88 -4.94 14.59
C GLY A 110 17.73 -4.39 15.72
N LEU A 111 17.07 -3.70 16.65
CA LEU A 111 17.67 -3.01 17.76
C LEU A 111 16.87 -3.26 19.04
N VAL A 112 17.59 -3.47 20.15
CA VAL A 112 17.02 -3.40 21.50
C VAL A 112 17.64 -2.20 22.21
N ALA A 113 16.81 -1.30 22.73
CA ALA A 113 17.25 -0.18 23.54
C ALA A 113 16.62 -0.27 24.94
N VAL A 114 17.41 0.01 25.96
CA VAL A 114 16.96 -0.05 27.36
C VAL A 114 17.30 1.26 28.05
N ALA A 115 16.29 1.90 28.61
CA ALA A 115 16.43 3.11 29.42
C ALA A 115 16.55 2.72 30.90
N MET A 116 17.35 3.47 31.65
CA MET A 116 17.49 3.29 33.09
C MET A 116 16.29 3.77 33.89
N TYR A 117 15.35 4.45 33.26
CA TYR A 117 14.11 5.01 33.82
C TYR A 117 12.87 4.41 33.15
N ASP A 118 11.70 4.62 33.75
CA ASP A 118 10.44 4.28 33.13
C ASP A 118 9.91 5.43 32.25
N PHE A 119 9.43 5.11 31.04
CA PHE A 119 8.93 6.13 30.12
C PHE A 119 7.63 6.80 30.61
N VAL A 120 6.91 6.19 31.55
CA VAL A 120 5.74 6.81 32.19
C VAL A 120 6.17 7.98 33.09
N ASP A 121 7.35 7.90 33.71
CA ASP A 121 7.84 8.91 34.66
C ASP A 121 8.30 10.21 33.98
N ILE A 122 8.48 10.22 32.66
CA ILE A 122 8.91 11.39 31.91
C ILE A 122 7.78 12.15 31.20
N GLU A 123 6.50 11.86 31.50
CA GLU A 123 5.36 12.48 30.84
C GLU A 123 5.40 14.02 30.90
N GLU A 124 5.57 14.59 32.11
CA GLU A 124 5.62 16.04 32.28
C GLU A 124 6.83 16.68 31.57
N PHE A 125 7.96 15.98 31.56
CA PHE A 125 9.15 16.41 30.83
C PHE A 125 8.88 16.43 29.33
N CYS A 126 8.26 15.41 28.76
CA CYS A 126 7.91 15.35 27.33
C CYS A 126 6.90 16.41 26.93
N GLN A 127 5.94 16.76 27.80
CA GLN A 127 5.00 17.85 27.54
C GLN A 127 5.70 19.21 27.46
N ALA A 128 6.74 19.43 28.27
CA ALA A 128 7.55 20.63 28.23
C ALA A 128 8.58 20.68 27.09
N ASN A 129 8.99 19.51 26.59
CA ASN A 129 10.03 19.33 25.57
C ASN A 129 9.49 18.43 24.44
N ILE A 130 8.60 18.98 23.64
CA ILE A 130 7.82 18.25 22.62
C ILE A 130 8.70 17.47 21.63
N SER A 131 9.85 18.00 21.26
CA SER A 131 10.78 17.37 20.33
C SER A 131 11.65 16.26 20.94
N TYR A 132 11.60 16.04 22.26
CA TYR A 132 12.46 15.05 22.91
C TYR A 132 12.24 13.64 22.37
N ILE A 133 10.99 13.17 22.35
CA ILE A 133 10.65 11.82 21.88
C ILE A 133 10.91 11.67 20.38
N ASP A 134 10.65 12.72 19.60
CA ASP A 134 10.91 12.73 18.16
C ASP A 134 12.41 12.55 17.89
N ASN A 135 13.26 13.34 18.56
CA ASN A 135 14.71 13.22 18.46
C ASN A 135 15.22 11.86 18.95
N LEU A 136 14.67 11.36 20.07
CA LEU A 136 15.02 10.07 20.62
C LEU A 136 14.72 8.93 19.61
N PHE A 137 13.53 8.94 19.03
CA PHE A 137 13.15 7.94 18.04
C PHE A 137 13.95 8.07 16.75
N THR A 138 14.22 9.29 16.31
CA THR A 138 15.08 9.52 15.15
C THR A 138 16.50 8.99 15.39
N THR A 139 17.04 9.19 16.59
CA THR A 139 18.35 8.64 16.96
C THR A 139 18.38 7.11 17.00
N LEU A 140 17.31 6.47 17.53
CA LEU A 140 17.22 5.03 17.65
C LEU A 140 16.91 4.32 16.33
N LEU A 141 16.07 4.91 15.50
CA LEU A 141 15.52 4.29 14.30
C LEU A 141 16.22 4.74 13.01
N GLY A 142 16.76 5.96 13.03
CA GLY A 142 17.20 6.67 11.83
C GLY A 142 16.03 7.31 11.07
N GLU A 143 16.32 8.35 10.30
CA GLU A 143 15.31 9.12 9.55
C GLU A 143 14.48 8.25 8.59
N ASP A 144 15.11 7.32 7.90
CA ASP A 144 14.42 6.45 6.92
C ASP A 144 13.34 5.58 7.57
N LYS A 145 13.64 4.97 8.73
CA LYS A 145 12.67 4.14 9.46
C LYS A 145 11.56 5.00 10.10
N ILE A 146 11.88 6.20 10.59
CA ILE A 146 10.89 7.15 11.13
C ILE A 146 9.93 7.58 10.02
N ASN A 147 10.43 7.97 8.87
CA ASN A 147 9.61 8.35 7.72
C ASN A 147 8.74 7.18 7.24
N GLY A 148 9.29 5.98 7.22
CA GLY A 148 8.54 4.76 6.92
C GLY A 148 7.42 4.49 7.94
N LEU A 149 7.70 4.65 9.24
CA LEU A 149 6.70 4.52 10.30
C LEU A 149 5.63 5.60 10.20
N ALA A 150 6.01 6.86 10.00
CA ALA A 150 5.07 7.97 9.82
C ALA A 150 4.14 7.71 8.63
N SER A 151 4.69 7.29 7.51
CA SER A 151 3.92 6.93 6.30
C SER A 151 2.99 5.74 6.56
N ALA A 152 3.45 4.72 7.29
CA ALA A 152 2.61 3.57 7.66
C ALA A 152 1.50 3.96 8.63
N MET A 153 1.76 4.86 9.58
CA MET A 153 0.75 5.38 10.52
C MET A 153 -0.27 6.27 9.81
N ASP A 154 0.15 7.16 8.94
CA ASP A 154 -0.74 7.96 8.09
C ASP A 154 -1.59 7.07 7.18
N GLY A 155 -0.98 6.06 6.62
CA GLY A 155 -1.66 5.05 5.83
C GLY A 155 -2.68 4.23 6.62
N SER A 156 -2.42 3.93 7.89
CA SER A 156 -3.31 3.13 8.75
C SER A 156 -4.55 3.88 9.22
N THR A 157 -4.56 5.21 9.17
CA THR A 157 -5.69 6.01 9.63
C THR A 157 -6.76 6.20 8.55
N SER A 158 -7.03 7.38 8.05
CA SER A 158 -8.22 7.64 7.22
C SER A 158 -8.02 7.42 5.72
N SER A 159 -6.82 7.63 5.21
CA SER A 159 -6.56 7.55 3.77
C SER A 159 -6.61 6.11 3.26
N GLN A 160 -6.10 5.16 4.02
CA GLN A 160 -6.19 3.74 3.67
C GLN A 160 -7.62 3.23 3.62
N PHE A 161 -8.49 3.63 4.55
CA PHE A 161 -9.89 3.19 4.54
C PHE A 161 -10.56 3.54 3.22
N TRP A 162 -10.44 4.78 2.74
CA TRP A 162 -11.04 5.22 1.50
C TRP A 162 -10.40 4.56 0.27
N SER A 163 -9.08 4.43 0.28
CA SER A 163 -8.36 3.76 -0.80
C SER A 163 -8.71 2.29 -0.88
N VAL A 164 -8.71 1.59 0.25
CA VAL A 164 -9.10 0.18 0.34
C VAL A 164 -10.57 -0.02 0.02
N GLN A 165 -11.47 0.87 0.45
CA GLN A 165 -12.88 0.82 0.09
C GLN A 165 -13.05 0.94 -1.42
N GLY A 166 -12.36 1.88 -2.06
CA GLY A 166 -12.34 2.02 -3.52
C GLY A 166 -11.81 0.77 -4.21
N LEU A 167 -10.73 0.21 -3.69
CA LEU A 167 -10.09 -1.00 -4.18
C LEU A 167 -11.02 -2.21 -4.16
N ILE A 168 -11.68 -2.49 -3.04
CA ILE A 168 -12.42 -3.74 -2.83
C ILE A 168 -13.92 -3.62 -3.16
N ASN A 169 -14.47 -2.43 -3.24
CA ASN A 169 -15.90 -2.24 -3.56
C ASN A 169 -16.20 -2.06 -5.04
N THR A 170 -15.20 -1.65 -5.84
CA THR A 170 -15.45 -1.13 -7.19
C THR A 170 -15.65 -2.28 -8.12
N GLY A 171 -15.88 -3.21 -8.26
CA GLY A 171 -16.08 -4.14 -9.36
C GLY A 171 -16.62 -5.46 -8.89
N ASN A 172 -16.10 -5.91 -7.78
CA ASN A 172 -16.31 -7.27 -7.32
C ASN A 172 -17.76 -7.66 -7.06
N ILE A 173 -18.60 -6.71 -6.67
CA ILE A 173 -20.04 -6.94 -6.50
C ILE A 173 -20.78 -6.81 -7.82
N ASN A 174 -20.24 -6.05 -8.76
CA ASN A 174 -20.83 -5.88 -10.09
C ASN A 174 -20.54 -7.06 -11.01
N ASN A 175 -19.52 -7.84 -10.74
CA ASN A 175 -19.20 -9.10 -11.44
C ASN A 175 -20.19 -10.22 -11.17
N LEU A 176 -21.04 -10.08 -10.22
CA LEU A 176 -22.19 -10.97 -10.18
C LEU A 176 -22.99 -10.73 -11.46
N PRO A 177 -23.32 -11.75 -12.24
CA PRO A 177 -24.04 -11.63 -13.52
C PRO A 177 -25.50 -11.20 -13.29
N LYS A 178 -25.67 -10.03 -12.66
CA LYS A 178 -26.92 -9.64 -12.00
C LYS A 178 -27.93 -9.04 -12.93
N VAL A 179 -27.50 -8.24 -13.89
CA VAL A 179 -28.49 -7.58 -14.78
C VAL A 179 -29.15 -8.63 -15.67
N GLY A 180 -28.36 -9.52 -16.27
CA GLY A 180 -28.90 -10.64 -17.02
C GLY A 180 -29.75 -11.57 -16.16
N LEU A 181 -29.25 -11.89 -14.96
CA LEU A 181 -29.95 -12.73 -13.99
C LEU A 181 -31.24 -12.07 -13.51
N TYR A 182 -31.22 -10.79 -13.14
CA TYR A 182 -32.42 -10.07 -12.68
C TYR A 182 -33.43 -9.88 -13.81
N VAL A 183 -33.00 -9.62 -15.04
CA VAL A 183 -33.91 -9.59 -16.22
C VAL A 183 -34.50 -10.97 -16.47
N THR A 184 -33.70 -12.01 -16.43
CA THR A 184 -34.17 -13.40 -16.61
C THR A 184 -35.14 -13.79 -15.51
N LEU A 185 -34.85 -13.44 -14.26
CA LEU A 185 -35.76 -13.67 -13.13
C LEU A 185 -37.04 -12.86 -13.26
N ALA A 186 -36.96 -11.58 -13.62
CA ALA A 186 -38.14 -10.76 -13.85
C ALA A 186 -39.03 -11.34 -14.93
N VAL A 187 -38.45 -11.78 -16.05
CA VAL A 187 -39.18 -12.47 -17.12
C VAL A 187 -39.76 -13.79 -16.62
N ALA A 188 -39.01 -14.57 -15.85
CA ALA A 188 -39.49 -15.82 -15.27
C ALA A 188 -40.66 -15.60 -14.28
N TYR A 189 -40.57 -14.58 -13.41
CA TYR A 189 -41.66 -14.23 -12.48
C TYR A 189 -42.91 -13.77 -13.22
N VAL A 190 -42.77 -12.90 -14.25
CA VAL A 190 -43.89 -12.44 -15.07
C VAL A 190 -44.54 -13.63 -15.81
N THR A 191 -43.71 -14.49 -16.38
CA THR A 191 -44.20 -15.69 -17.09
C THR A 191 -44.93 -16.62 -16.13
N LEU A 192 -44.38 -16.87 -14.95
CA LEU A 192 -45.00 -17.69 -13.90
C LEU A 192 -46.33 -17.10 -13.43
N ALA A 193 -46.39 -15.75 -13.24
CA ALA A 193 -47.61 -15.05 -12.87
C ALA A 193 -48.69 -15.17 -13.94
N VAL A 194 -48.34 -14.96 -15.20
CA VAL A 194 -49.25 -15.11 -16.32
C VAL A 194 -49.75 -16.57 -16.44
N ALA A 195 -48.85 -17.53 -16.33
CA ALA A 195 -49.22 -18.97 -16.34
C ALA A 195 -50.13 -19.32 -15.16
N TYR A 196 -49.84 -18.80 -13.98
CA TYR A 196 -50.68 -18.98 -12.79
C TYR A 196 -52.08 -18.44 -13.01
N VAL A 197 -52.24 -17.20 -13.49
CA VAL A 197 -53.56 -16.58 -13.79
C VAL A 197 -54.32 -17.38 -14.84
N ALA A 198 -53.64 -17.81 -15.92
CA ALA A 198 -54.27 -18.60 -16.97
C ALA A 198 -54.71 -20.00 -16.49
N LEU A 199 -53.95 -20.63 -15.64
CA LEU A 199 -54.26 -21.93 -15.06
C LEU A 199 -55.33 -21.82 -13.97
N ALA A 200 -55.13 -20.92 -13.00
CA ALA A 200 -56.03 -20.74 -11.85
C ALA A 200 -57.44 -20.23 -12.27
N GLY A 201 -57.50 -19.34 -13.25
CA GLY A 201 -58.76 -18.82 -13.76
C GLY A 201 -59.45 -19.80 -14.76
N PRO A 202 -59.29 -19.56 -16.06
CA PRO A 202 -60.02 -20.36 -17.08
C PRO A 202 -59.56 -21.82 -17.10
N GLY A 203 -58.29 -22.14 -16.97
CA GLY A 203 -57.75 -23.50 -17.10
C GLY A 203 -58.41 -24.51 -16.14
N LEU A 204 -58.28 -24.31 -14.85
CA LEU A 204 -58.84 -25.19 -13.82
C LEU A 204 -60.35 -25.12 -13.80
N TYR A 205 -60.95 -23.96 -14.08
CA TYR A 205 -62.41 -23.82 -14.16
C TYR A 205 -62.99 -24.70 -15.29
N PHE A 206 -62.51 -24.59 -16.53
CA PHE A 206 -62.96 -25.40 -17.64
C PHE A 206 -62.63 -26.89 -17.47
N PHE A 207 -61.49 -27.23 -16.93
CA PHE A 207 -61.09 -28.60 -16.69
C PHE A 207 -62.08 -29.32 -15.73
N TRP A 208 -62.40 -28.72 -14.59
CA TRP A 208 -63.32 -29.30 -13.63
C TRP A 208 -64.77 -29.19 -14.12
N LYS A 209 -65.12 -28.17 -14.88
CA LYS A 209 -66.45 -28.05 -15.52
C LYS A 209 -66.72 -29.20 -16.46
N GLN A 210 -65.77 -29.55 -17.34
CA GLN A 210 -65.90 -30.65 -18.28
C GLN A 210 -66.04 -32.03 -17.61
N ARG A 211 -65.45 -32.20 -16.41
CA ARG A 211 -65.51 -33.43 -15.63
C ARG A 211 -66.68 -33.48 -14.66
N GLY A 212 -67.50 -32.44 -14.58
CA GLY A 212 -68.63 -32.38 -13.66
C GLY A 212 -68.29 -32.23 -12.17
N MET A 213 -67.01 -31.97 -11.84
CA MET A 213 -66.47 -31.98 -10.47
C MET A 213 -66.07 -30.57 -10.01
N ARG A 214 -66.94 -29.57 -10.24
CA ARG A 214 -66.68 -28.15 -9.88
C ARG A 214 -66.35 -27.89 -8.42
N GLN A 215 -66.77 -28.76 -7.52
CA GLN A 215 -66.51 -28.69 -6.09
C GLN A 215 -65.00 -28.72 -5.74
N TYR A 216 -64.16 -29.29 -6.62
CA TYR A 216 -62.70 -29.37 -6.41
C TYR A 216 -61.95 -28.14 -6.93
N TYR A 217 -62.62 -27.20 -7.60
CA TYR A 217 -62.00 -26.03 -8.17
C TYR A 217 -61.22 -25.20 -7.14
N GLN A 218 -61.82 -24.86 -6.00
CA GLN A 218 -61.17 -24.05 -4.96
C GLN A 218 -59.96 -24.77 -4.36
N LEU A 219 -60.10 -26.09 -4.10
CA LEU A 219 -58.98 -26.89 -3.58
C LEU A 219 -57.80 -26.94 -4.60
N SER A 220 -58.09 -27.11 -5.87
CA SER A 220 -57.05 -27.12 -6.94
C SER A 220 -56.35 -25.76 -7.08
N VAL A 221 -57.08 -24.64 -6.99
CA VAL A 221 -56.50 -23.30 -6.97
C VAL A 221 -55.56 -23.13 -5.76
N GLY A 222 -56.01 -23.62 -4.57
CA GLY A 222 -55.18 -23.55 -3.36
C GLY A 222 -53.86 -24.37 -3.49
N ILE A 223 -53.94 -25.58 -4.08
CA ILE A 223 -52.74 -26.38 -4.34
C ILE A 223 -51.83 -25.70 -5.37
N LEU A 224 -52.40 -25.19 -6.46
CA LEU A 224 -51.63 -24.46 -7.49
C LEU A 224 -50.94 -23.26 -6.92
N SER A 225 -51.65 -22.48 -6.04
CA SER A 225 -51.09 -21.33 -5.35
C SER A 225 -49.90 -21.72 -4.47
N LEU A 226 -50.04 -22.83 -3.71
CA LEU A 226 -48.94 -23.33 -2.87
C LEU A 226 -47.72 -23.73 -3.70
N CYS A 227 -47.95 -24.46 -4.82
CA CYS A 227 -46.88 -24.81 -5.74
C CYS A 227 -46.18 -23.59 -6.36
N CYS A 228 -46.93 -22.61 -6.82
CA CYS A 228 -46.36 -21.38 -7.38
C CYS A 228 -45.57 -20.59 -6.32
N THR A 229 -46.09 -20.51 -5.09
CA THR A 229 -45.37 -19.87 -3.98
C THR A 229 -44.06 -20.61 -3.67
N GLY A 230 -44.09 -21.94 -3.66
CA GLY A 230 -42.90 -22.76 -3.51
C GLY A 230 -41.86 -22.52 -4.63
N MET A 231 -42.29 -22.45 -5.88
CA MET A 231 -41.40 -22.12 -7.02
C MET A 231 -40.79 -20.72 -6.90
N VAL A 232 -41.58 -19.71 -6.54
CA VAL A 232 -41.09 -18.35 -6.31
C VAL A 232 -40.06 -18.31 -5.20
N LEU A 233 -40.31 -19.02 -4.10
CA LEU A 233 -39.36 -19.16 -2.99
C LEU A 233 -38.05 -19.84 -3.44
N LEU A 234 -38.13 -20.95 -4.14
CA LEU A 234 -36.94 -21.68 -4.64
C LEU A 234 -36.14 -20.83 -5.62
N MET A 235 -36.80 -20.15 -6.57
CA MET A 235 -36.15 -19.21 -7.48
C MET A 235 -35.49 -18.05 -6.74
N GLY A 236 -36.15 -17.51 -5.69
CA GLY A 236 -35.60 -16.44 -4.88
C GLY A 236 -34.44 -16.89 -3.97
N MET A 237 -34.45 -18.14 -3.52
CA MET A 237 -33.36 -18.71 -2.71
C MET A 237 -32.09 -18.93 -3.54
N SER A 238 -32.22 -19.38 -4.79
CA SER A 238 -31.06 -19.64 -5.65
C SER A 238 -30.28 -18.38 -6.07
N THR A 239 -30.84 -17.20 -5.81
CA THR A 239 -30.23 -15.92 -6.19
C THR A 239 -29.75 -15.09 -4.99
N ARG A 240 -29.93 -15.59 -3.78
CA ARG A 240 -29.53 -14.92 -2.55
C ARG A 240 -28.24 -15.50 -2.03
N PHE A 241 -27.39 -14.63 -1.56
CA PHE A 241 -26.29 -15.05 -0.70
C PHE A 241 -26.86 -15.76 0.53
N THR A 242 -26.39 -16.97 0.80
CA THR A 242 -26.85 -17.77 1.94
C THR A 242 -25.95 -17.65 3.17
N GLY A 243 -24.71 -17.23 2.97
CA GLY A 243 -23.70 -17.05 4.00
C GLY A 243 -22.90 -15.76 3.84
N PRO A 244 -21.94 -15.52 4.73
CA PRO A 244 -20.96 -14.47 4.54
C PRO A 244 -20.19 -14.65 3.24
N PHE A 245 -19.82 -13.55 2.63
CA PHE A 245 -19.00 -13.54 1.41
C PHE A 245 -17.91 -12.46 1.52
N PHE A 246 -16.87 -12.65 0.73
CA PHE A 246 -15.68 -11.83 0.77
C PHE A 246 -15.41 -11.21 -0.59
N THR A 247 -15.03 -9.95 -0.56
CA THR A 247 -14.30 -9.35 -1.67
C THR A 247 -12.88 -9.08 -1.21
N TYR A 248 -11.90 -9.38 -2.05
CA TYR A 248 -10.48 -9.28 -1.68
C TYR A 248 -9.64 -8.65 -2.79
N ALA A 249 -8.50 -8.12 -2.41
CA ALA A 249 -7.43 -7.71 -3.30
C ALA A 249 -6.10 -8.11 -2.64
N THR A 250 -5.34 -8.94 -3.29
CA THR A 250 -4.07 -9.46 -2.80
C THR A 250 -2.90 -8.86 -3.58
N ILE A 251 -1.87 -8.46 -2.87
CA ILE A 251 -0.55 -8.12 -3.41
C ILE A 251 0.39 -9.21 -2.93
N LYS A 252 0.91 -10.00 -3.86
CA LYS A 252 1.90 -11.04 -3.61
C LYS A 252 3.24 -10.53 -4.13
N ASP A 253 4.10 -10.10 -3.22
CA ASP A 253 5.44 -9.60 -3.50
C ASP A 253 6.44 -10.73 -3.32
N THR A 254 7.08 -11.11 -4.41
CA THR A 254 7.96 -12.28 -4.47
C THR A 254 9.40 -11.82 -4.66
N ASP A 255 10.18 -11.94 -3.60
CA ASP A 255 11.61 -11.78 -3.64
C ASP A 255 12.33 -13.14 -3.77
N ARG A 256 13.65 -13.11 -3.92
CA ARG A 256 14.46 -14.34 -4.09
C ARG A 256 14.25 -15.34 -2.95
N ASP A 257 14.19 -14.88 -1.72
CA ASP A 257 14.17 -15.73 -0.53
C ASP A 257 12.82 -15.77 0.19
N GLU A 258 11.98 -14.77 -0.01
CA GLU A 258 10.72 -14.59 0.72
C GLU A 258 9.57 -14.19 -0.22
N ILE A 259 8.38 -14.69 0.10
CA ILE A 259 7.13 -14.23 -0.49
C ILE A 259 6.34 -13.50 0.59
N SER A 260 6.06 -12.24 0.36
CA SER A 260 5.23 -11.39 1.22
C SER A 260 3.87 -11.20 0.57
N GLU A 261 2.83 -11.54 1.30
CA GLU A 261 1.45 -11.45 0.84
C GLU A 261 0.66 -10.48 1.72
N THR A 262 0.11 -9.44 1.11
CA THR A 262 -0.79 -8.50 1.76
C THR A 262 -2.15 -8.59 1.09
N THR A 263 -3.16 -9.01 1.85
CA THR A 263 -4.52 -9.18 1.35
C THR A 263 -5.47 -8.23 2.06
N PHE A 264 -6.13 -7.39 1.30
CA PHE A 264 -7.23 -6.55 1.78
C PHE A 264 -8.55 -7.27 1.55
N ILE A 265 -9.35 -7.39 2.60
CA ILE A 265 -10.65 -8.07 2.53
C ILE A 265 -11.78 -7.17 3.00
N ASN A 266 -12.92 -7.30 2.35
CA ASN A 266 -14.19 -6.78 2.80
C ASN A 266 -15.13 -7.95 3.05
N MET A 267 -15.52 -8.13 4.28
CA MET A 267 -16.44 -9.18 4.72
C MET A 267 -17.85 -8.63 4.87
N ARG A 268 -18.82 -9.35 4.31
CA ARG A 268 -20.24 -9.01 4.36
C ARG A 268 -21.09 -10.24 4.67
N ALA A 269 -22.23 -10.02 5.27
CA ALA A 269 -23.25 -11.07 5.45
C ALA A 269 -24.61 -10.57 4.97
N PRO A 270 -25.44 -11.44 4.38
CA PRO A 270 -26.76 -11.05 3.86
C PRO A 270 -27.85 -10.97 4.94
N TYR A 271 -27.48 -11.05 6.20
CA TYR A 271 -28.43 -11.10 7.34
C TYR A 271 -27.96 -10.26 8.52
N ASN A 272 -28.89 -9.96 9.43
CA ASN A 272 -28.67 -9.17 10.66
C ASN A 272 -28.37 -10.08 11.87
N LYS A 273 -27.55 -11.09 11.71
CA LYS A 273 -27.20 -12.02 12.79
C LYS A 273 -25.70 -12.01 13.00
N PRO A 274 -25.22 -12.18 14.23
CA PRO A 274 -23.81 -12.42 14.48
C PRO A 274 -23.30 -13.59 13.65
N TYR A 275 -22.09 -13.50 13.16
CA TYR A 275 -21.43 -14.56 12.43
C TYR A 275 -19.95 -14.62 12.76
N SER A 276 -19.35 -15.79 12.57
CA SER A 276 -17.93 -16.00 12.80
C SER A 276 -17.31 -16.62 11.57
N VAL A 277 -16.08 -16.22 11.30
CA VAL A 277 -15.23 -16.76 10.23
C VAL A 277 -13.92 -17.18 10.85
N THR A 278 -13.37 -18.30 10.43
CA THR A 278 -12.04 -18.76 10.86
C THR A 278 -11.07 -18.62 9.68
N LEU A 279 -10.03 -17.86 9.92
CA LEU A 279 -8.93 -17.63 8.99
C LEU A 279 -7.79 -18.60 9.31
N ASN A 280 -6.96 -18.86 8.34
CA ASN A 280 -5.77 -19.68 8.50
C ASN A 280 -4.79 -19.00 9.49
N PRO A 281 -4.15 -19.73 10.43
CA PRO A 281 -3.27 -19.17 11.46
C PRO A 281 -2.02 -18.49 10.88
N GLU A 282 -1.63 -18.83 9.66
CA GLU A 282 -0.48 -18.23 8.98
C GLU A 282 -0.67 -16.73 8.65
N TYR A 283 -1.93 -16.26 8.64
CA TYR A 283 -2.24 -14.87 8.35
C TYR A 283 -2.41 -14.06 9.62
N THR A 284 -1.68 -12.96 9.71
CA THR A 284 -1.88 -11.94 10.75
C THR A 284 -2.95 -10.96 10.29
N LEU A 285 -3.98 -10.75 11.10
CA LEU A 285 -5.16 -9.96 10.75
C LEU A 285 -5.12 -8.59 11.44
N TYR A 286 -5.36 -7.54 10.66
CA TYR A 286 -5.48 -6.16 11.14
C TYR A 286 -6.84 -5.58 10.72
N PRO A 287 -7.64 -5.01 11.66
CA PRO A 287 -8.86 -4.30 11.29
C PRO A 287 -8.52 -2.97 10.63
N ILE A 288 -9.20 -2.64 9.53
CA ILE A 288 -9.15 -1.32 8.91
C ILE A 288 -10.38 -0.55 9.37
N THR A 289 -10.16 0.41 10.26
CA THR A 289 -11.22 1.25 10.80
C THR A 289 -11.26 2.57 10.03
N GLY A 290 -12.47 2.99 9.63
CA GLY A 290 -12.67 4.32 9.09
C GLY A 290 -12.41 5.35 10.18
N SER A 291 -11.41 6.19 10.02
CA SER A 291 -11.20 7.27 10.94
C SER A 291 -12.11 8.45 10.59
N ALA A 292 -12.34 9.22 11.59
CA ALA A 292 -13.06 10.47 11.58
C ALA A 292 -12.38 11.60 10.79
N TYR A 293 -11.92 11.36 9.56
CA TYR A 293 -11.35 12.43 8.74
C TYR A 293 -12.31 13.63 8.59
N TYR A 294 -13.63 13.37 8.64
CA TYR A 294 -14.65 14.42 8.68
C TYR A 294 -15.07 14.84 10.09
N ASN A 295 -14.69 14.10 11.13
CA ASN A 295 -14.93 14.46 12.53
C ASN A 295 -13.64 14.99 13.13
N MET A 296 -13.38 16.28 12.97
CA MET A 296 -12.27 16.97 13.63
C MET A 296 -12.42 17.06 15.17
N GLY A 297 -13.20 16.15 15.75
CA GLY A 297 -13.34 16.00 17.19
C GLY A 297 -12.34 15.01 17.77
N PRO A 298 -12.07 15.08 19.07
CA PRO A 298 -11.24 14.09 19.73
C PRO A 298 -11.85 12.70 19.52
N LEU A 299 -11.00 11.71 19.27
CA LEU A 299 -11.43 10.31 19.21
C LEU A 299 -12.26 9.98 20.45
N PRO A 300 -13.44 9.34 20.31
CA PRO A 300 -14.22 8.96 21.47
C PRO A 300 -13.38 8.07 22.37
N LYS A 301 -13.28 8.43 23.63
CA LYS A 301 -12.57 7.61 24.61
C LYS A 301 -13.35 6.31 24.80
N PHE A 302 -12.65 5.20 24.74
CA PHE A 302 -13.23 3.91 25.11
C PHE A 302 -13.56 3.92 26.61
N THR A 303 -14.82 3.76 26.94
CA THR A 303 -15.30 3.80 28.35
C THR A 303 -15.36 2.42 28.99
N GLY A 304 -15.21 1.35 28.19
CA GLY A 304 -15.35 -0.03 28.63
C GLY A 304 -16.81 -0.53 28.63
N GLU A 305 -17.76 0.34 28.33
CA GLU A 305 -19.20 -0.01 28.28
C GLU A 305 -19.66 -0.36 26.86
N GLU A 306 -18.84 -0.05 25.85
CA GLU A 306 -19.15 -0.29 24.44
C GLU A 306 -19.07 -1.80 24.14
N THR A 307 -20.10 -2.32 23.51
CA THR A 307 -20.05 -3.68 22.96
C THR A 307 -19.27 -3.68 21.66
N PRO A 308 -18.16 -4.42 21.55
CA PRO A 308 -17.38 -4.47 20.33
C PRO A 308 -18.22 -5.01 19.18
N SER A 309 -18.15 -4.35 18.02
CA SER A 309 -18.80 -4.84 16.80
C SER A 309 -18.01 -5.97 16.12
N ILE A 310 -16.75 -6.11 16.48
CA ILE A 310 -15.83 -7.13 15.96
C ILE A 310 -14.98 -7.62 17.14
N THR A 311 -14.80 -8.93 17.21
CA THR A 311 -13.89 -9.58 18.15
C THR A 311 -12.98 -10.51 17.37
N ILE A 312 -11.66 -10.40 17.60
CA ILE A 312 -10.66 -11.23 16.97
C ILE A 312 -10.01 -12.10 18.05
N HIS A 313 -10.01 -13.41 17.84
CA HIS A 313 -9.34 -14.39 18.69
C HIS A 313 -8.25 -15.08 17.91
N TYR A 314 -7.01 -14.81 18.23
CA TYR A 314 -5.86 -15.51 17.67
C TYR A 314 -5.68 -16.85 18.40
N GLY A 315 -5.59 -17.92 17.66
CA GLY A 315 -5.41 -19.28 18.19
C GLY A 315 -4.54 -20.13 17.28
N GLU A 316 -3.91 -21.15 17.83
CA GLU A 316 -3.03 -22.07 17.08
C GLU A 316 -3.72 -22.75 15.89
N GLU A 317 -5.03 -23.03 16.03
CA GLU A 317 -5.82 -23.65 14.96
C GLU A 317 -6.33 -22.66 13.91
N GLY A 318 -6.22 -21.36 14.17
CA GLY A 318 -6.69 -20.29 13.27
C GLY A 318 -7.18 -19.06 14.01
N THR A 319 -7.20 -17.96 13.29
CA THR A 319 -7.72 -16.69 13.78
C THR A 319 -9.23 -16.65 13.59
N ARG A 320 -9.99 -16.63 14.69
CA ARG A 320 -11.44 -16.52 14.66
C ARG A 320 -11.87 -15.07 14.72
N LEU A 321 -12.52 -14.64 13.68
CA LEU A 321 -13.15 -13.33 13.58
C LEU A 321 -14.65 -13.47 13.83
N ARG A 322 -15.16 -12.78 14.84
CA ARG A 322 -16.59 -12.73 15.15
C ARG A 322 -17.10 -11.31 14.95
N SER A 323 -18.16 -11.19 14.20
CA SER A 323 -18.87 -9.92 13.98
C SER A 323 -20.21 -9.94 14.68
N ASP A 324 -20.40 -9.00 15.61
CA ASP A 324 -21.64 -8.78 16.35
C ASP A 324 -22.29 -7.45 15.90
N ASN A 325 -23.59 -7.28 16.16
CA ASN A 325 -24.35 -6.05 15.85
C ASN A 325 -24.23 -5.58 14.39
N VAL A 326 -24.46 -6.47 13.44
CA VAL A 326 -24.24 -6.18 12.02
C VAL A 326 -25.56 -5.99 11.30
N GLY A 327 -25.71 -4.90 10.57
CA GLY A 327 -26.74 -4.76 9.53
C GLY A 327 -26.43 -5.66 8.34
N ALA A 328 -27.46 -6.18 7.66
CA ALA A 328 -27.26 -6.94 6.43
C ALA A 328 -26.44 -6.13 5.42
N PHE A 329 -25.48 -6.79 4.77
CA PHE A 329 -24.54 -6.23 3.81
C PHE A 329 -23.62 -5.12 4.33
N ASN A 330 -23.52 -4.94 5.65
CA ASN A 330 -22.57 -4.02 6.24
C ASN A 330 -21.14 -4.49 5.96
N SER A 331 -20.32 -3.60 5.42
CA SER A 331 -18.91 -3.88 5.10
C SER A 331 -18.05 -3.85 6.34
N LYS A 332 -17.13 -4.81 6.44
CA LYS A 332 -16.07 -4.87 7.44
C LYS A 332 -14.75 -5.09 6.73
N PHE A 333 -13.86 -4.12 6.86
CA PHE A 333 -12.58 -4.12 6.16
C PHE A 333 -11.46 -4.59 7.07
N PHE A 334 -10.59 -5.43 6.52
CA PHE A 334 -9.42 -5.96 7.19
C PHE A 334 -8.25 -6.03 6.22
N MET A 335 -7.06 -5.94 6.76
CA MET A 335 -5.82 -6.26 6.10
C MET A 335 -5.25 -7.53 6.73
N MET A 336 -4.73 -8.42 5.93
CA MET A 336 -4.05 -9.63 6.36
C MET A 336 -2.66 -9.68 5.75
N GLU A 337 -1.71 -10.15 6.52
CA GLU A 337 -0.34 -10.35 6.06
C GLU A 337 0.10 -11.78 6.31
N ARG A 338 0.82 -12.34 5.33
CA ARG A 338 1.52 -13.62 5.44
C ARG A 338 2.91 -13.47 4.84
N ARG A 339 3.89 -14.13 5.43
CA ARG A 339 5.24 -14.25 4.88
C ARG A 339 5.62 -15.72 4.84
N THR A 340 6.17 -16.15 3.73
CA THR A 340 6.61 -17.52 3.51
C THR A 340 7.96 -17.55 2.82
N GLU A 341 8.74 -18.61 3.02
CA GLU A 341 9.98 -18.79 2.28
C GLU A 341 9.69 -19.11 0.80
N ASN A 342 10.45 -18.49 -0.10
CA ASN A 342 10.36 -18.77 -1.54
C ASN A 342 11.16 -20.02 -1.92
N GLY A 343 10.76 -21.18 -1.39
CA GLY A 343 11.45 -22.46 -1.63
C GLY A 343 11.35 -22.95 -3.08
N GLN A 344 10.39 -22.46 -3.86
CA GLN A 344 10.20 -22.85 -5.26
C GLN A 344 10.84 -21.87 -6.26
N GLN A 345 11.44 -20.78 -5.76
CA GLN A 345 12.00 -19.70 -6.57
C GLN A 345 10.97 -19.13 -7.57
N GLU A 346 9.72 -18.99 -7.11
CA GLU A 346 8.68 -18.26 -7.85
C GLU A 346 9.10 -16.80 -8.08
N GLY A 347 8.48 -16.16 -9.07
CA GLY A 347 8.69 -14.77 -9.40
C GLY A 347 9.10 -14.57 -10.85
N PHE A 348 9.52 -13.37 -11.17
CA PHE A 348 10.11 -13.07 -12.47
C PHE A 348 11.63 -13.00 -12.34
N THR A 349 12.33 -13.53 -13.34
CA THR A 349 13.78 -13.39 -13.46
C THR A 349 14.16 -12.94 -14.85
N GLY A 350 15.29 -12.29 -15.00
CA GLY A 350 15.73 -11.85 -16.33
C GLY A 350 17.09 -11.18 -16.30
N ASP A 351 17.62 -10.97 -17.49
CA ASP A 351 18.78 -10.12 -17.74
C ASP A 351 18.27 -8.86 -18.44
N VAL A 352 18.03 -7.81 -17.67
CA VAL A 352 17.41 -6.58 -18.15
C VAL A 352 18.46 -5.47 -18.17
N ASN A 353 18.63 -4.86 -19.33
CA ASN A 353 19.52 -3.73 -19.52
C ASN A 353 18.68 -2.51 -19.93
N SER A 354 18.89 -1.38 -19.27
CA SER A 354 18.26 -0.10 -19.61
C SER A 354 19.31 0.98 -19.81
N PHE A 355 19.42 1.46 -21.04
CA PHE A 355 20.40 2.49 -21.39
C PHE A 355 19.86 3.43 -22.45
N ASP A 356 20.01 4.74 -22.23
CA ASP A 356 19.62 5.85 -23.13
C ASP A 356 18.20 5.68 -23.71
N GLY A 357 17.24 5.35 -22.83
CA GLY A 357 15.82 5.20 -23.19
C GLY A 357 15.47 3.91 -23.96
N LYS A 358 16.39 2.96 -24.04
CA LYS A 358 16.16 1.65 -24.62
C LYS A 358 16.26 0.57 -23.54
N VAL A 359 15.40 -0.43 -23.67
CA VAL A 359 15.45 -1.62 -22.82
C VAL A 359 15.74 -2.83 -23.71
N THR A 360 16.64 -3.69 -23.25
CA THR A 360 17.08 -4.90 -23.96
C THR A 360 17.24 -6.04 -22.97
N GLY A 361 17.30 -7.27 -23.51
CA GLY A 361 17.51 -8.46 -22.70
C GLY A 361 16.29 -9.37 -22.65
N THR A 362 16.08 -10.07 -21.55
CA THR A 362 15.03 -11.09 -21.44
C THR A 362 14.33 -11.03 -20.08
N LEU A 363 13.06 -11.45 -20.06
CA LEU A 363 12.26 -11.68 -18.87
C LEU A 363 11.66 -13.09 -18.90
N THR A 364 11.73 -13.82 -17.79
CA THR A 364 11.18 -15.15 -17.62
C THR A 364 10.12 -15.18 -16.52
N ASN A 365 8.99 -15.82 -16.78
CA ASN A 365 7.96 -16.12 -15.80
C ASN A 365 8.28 -17.44 -15.09
N ASN A 366 8.67 -17.42 -13.82
CA ASN A 366 8.92 -18.63 -13.01
C ASN A 366 7.73 -19.02 -12.12
N TYR A 367 6.62 -18.31 -12.21
CA TYR A 367 5.40 -18.80 -11.57
C TYR A 367 4.89 -20.06 -12.26
N SER A 368 4.26 -20.95 -11.50
CA SER A 368 3.63 -22.17 -12.00
C SER A 368 2.38 -21.93 -12.84
N GLN A 369 1.95 -20.67 -12.95
CA GLN A 369 0.70 -20.24 -13.61
C GLN A 369 0.96 -19.19 -14.68
N GLU A 370 0.00 -19.04 -15.60
CA GLU A 370 -0.02 -17.95 -16.57
C GLU A 370 -0.22 -16.59 -15.88
N VAL A 371 0.43 -15.56 -16.38
CA VAL A 371 0.36 -14.20 -15.86
C VAL A 371 -0.03 -13.24 -16.96
N ASP A 372 -1.10 -12.49 -16.72
CA ASP A 372 -1.61 -11.47 -17.62
C ASP A 372 -1.19 -10.05 -17.21
N ASN A 373 -1.29 -9.12 -18.15
CA ASN A 373 -0.96 -7.72 -17.95
C ASN A 373 0.46 -7.52 -17.36
N VAL A 374 1.41 -8.35 -17.79
CA VAL A 374 2.80 -8.26 -17.35
C VAL A 374 3.41 -6.97 -17.85
N ALA A 375 4.05 -6.26 -16.94
CA ALA A 375 4.79 -5.03 -17.23
C ALA A 375 6.03 -4.93 -16.34
N ILE A 376 7.08 -4.29 -16.88
CA ILE A 376 8.25 -3.88 -16.11
C ILE A 376 8.09 -2.40 -15.79
N LEU A 377 8.15 -2.05 -14.50
CA LEU A 377 8.22 -0.68 -14.03
C LEU A 377 9.67 -0.33 -13.74
N LEU A 378 10.19 0.62 -14.48
CA LEU A 378 11.37 1.38 -14.14
C LEU A 378 10.87 2.72 -13.60
N TYR A 379 11.64 3.41 -12.78
CA TYR A 379 11.19 4.70 -12.26
C TYR A 379 10.79 5.65 -13.40
N ASN A 380 9.55 6.13 -13.37
CA ASN A 380 8.95 6.99 -14.41
C ASN A 380 8.94 6.42 -15.84
N GLN A 381 9.17 5.13 -15.99
CA GLN A 381 9.14 4.41 -17.27
C GLN A 381 8.47 3.05 -17.08
N MET A 382 7.87 2.54 -18.13
CA MET A 382 7.38 1.16 -18.13
C MET A 382 7.51 0.51 -19.50
N ILE A 383 7.58 -0.80 -19.50
CA ILE A 383 7.54 -1.65 -20.67
C ILE A 383 6.35 -2.60 -20.54
N LEU A 384 5.48 -2.62 -21.53
CA LEU A 384 4.33 -3.52 -21.57
C LEU A 384 4.73 -4.83 -22.27
N ILE A 385 4.54 -5.95 -21.59
CA ILE A 385 4.82 -7.29 -22.11
C ILE A 385 3.50 -7.99 -22.47
N GLY A 386 2.50 -7.91 -21.60
CA GLY A 386 1.19 -8.48 -21.83
C GLY A 386 1.00 -9.83 -21.13
N HIS A 387 0.86 -10.92 -21.89
CA HIS A 387 0.64 -12.26 -21.36
C HIS A 387 1.95 -13.07 -21.36
N MET A 388 2.15 -13.89 -20.32
CA MET A 388 3.26 -14.84 -20.24
C MET A 388 2.80 -16.19 -19.68
N GLU A 389 3.13 -17.27 -20.40
CA GLU A 389 2.91 -18.65 -19.95
C GLU A 389 3.92 -19.06 -18.85
N PRO A 390 3.64 -20.10 -18.06
CA PRO A 390 4.59 -20.65 -17.10
C PRO A 390 5.92 -21.05 -17.76
N GLY A 391 7.04 -20.56 -17.26
CA GLY A 391 8.37 -20.81 -17.79
C GLY A 391 8.69 -20.09 -19.10
N GLU A 392 7.83 -19.24 -19.61
CA GLU A 392 8.08 -18.48 -20.83
C GLU A 392 9.16 -17.41 -20.60
N THR A 393 10.04 -17.29 -21.61
CA THR A 393 11.04 -16.23 -21.65
C THR A 393 10.76 -15.33 -22.85
N VAL A 394 10.61 -14.05 -22.61
CA VAL A 394 10.31 -13.02 -23.62
C VAL A 394 11.53 -12.13 -23.83
N SER A 395 11.84 -11.78 -25.08
CA SER A 395 12.86 -10.77 -25.39
C SER A 395 12.27 -9.37 -25.25
N LEU A 396 13.05 -8.49 -24.62
CA LEU A 396 12.71 -7.08 -24.43
C LEU A 396 13.21 -6.18 -25.57
N ASP A 397 13.99 -6.74 -26.50
CA ASP A 397 14.63 -5.99 -27.57
C ASP A 397 13.60 -5.34 -28.49
N GLY A 398 13.69 -4.02 -28.61
CA GLY A 398 12.80 -3.23 -29.46
C GLY A 398 11.42 -2.96 -28.89
N MET A 399 11.16 -3.36 -27.64
CA MET A 399 9.92 -2.97 -26.96
C MET A 399 9.87 -1.47 -26.72
N LYS A 400 8.65 -0.91 -26.79
CA LYS A 400 8.41 0.51 -26.56
C LYS A 400 8.55 0.85 -25.09
N VAL A 401 9.38 1.84 -24.77
CA VAL A 401 9.43 2.45 -23.44
C VAL A 401 8.36 3.54 -23.35
N ILE A 402 7.51 3.45 -22.37
CA ILE A 402 6.44 4.42 -22.07
C ILE A 402 6.90 5.27 -20.89
N TYR A 403 6.93 6.58 -21.08
CA TYR A 403 7.28 7.54 -20.03
C TYR A 403 6.02 8.01 -19.30
N GLY A 404 6.04 7.95 -17.97
CA GLY A 404 4.95 8.39 -17.12
C GLY A 404 5.40 8.48 -15.67
N ILE A 405 4.58 9.06 -14.81
CA ILE A 405 4.89 9.21 -13.37
C ILE A 405 4.35 8.02 -12.61
N THR A 406 5.24 7.24 -12.04
CA THR A 406 4.88 6.02 -11.29
C THR A 406 4.03 6.35 -10.07
N ASN A 407 4.30 7.44 -9.36
CA ASN A 407 3.50 7.88 -8.20
C ASN A 407 2.07 8.26 -8.57
N PHE A 408 1.83 8.71 -9.81
CA PHE A 408 0.49 8.94 -10.34
C PHE A 408 -0.05 7.66 -11.01
N GLY A 409 -0.09 6.59 -10.23
CA GLY A 409 -0.22 5.21 -10.68
C GLY A 409 -1.45 4.91 -11.53
N TYR A 410 -2.54 5.71 -11.42
CA TYR A 410 -3.78 5.41 -12.15
C TYR A 410 -3.60 5.46 -13.67
N ALA A 411 -2.92 6.48 -14.18
CA ALA A 411 -2.67 6.61 -15.62
C ALA A 411 -1.76 5.50 -16.16
N MET A 412 -0.76 5.09 -15.39
CA MET A 412 0.12 3.96 -15.72
C MET A 412 -0.65 2.64 -15.66
N ALA A 413 -1.47 2.44 -14.63
CA ALA A 413 -2.30 1.24 -14.50
C ALA A 413 -3.29 1.08 -15.66
N GLU A 414 -3.90 2.18 -16.15
CA GLU A 414 -4.76 2.16 -17.34
C GLU A 414 -4.05 1.65 -18.60
N GLN A 415 -2.76 2.00 -18.76
CA GLN A 415 -1.98 1.51 -19.90
C GLN A 415 -1.73 0.01 -19.82
N ILE A 416 -1.52 -0.52 -18.61
CA ILE A 416 -1.25 -1.94 -18.40
C ILE A 416 -2.51 -2.78 -18.60
N THR A 417 -3.64 -2.34 -18.10
CA THR A 417 -4.88 -3.14 -18.06
C THR A 417 -5.86 -2.83 -19.19
N GLY A 418 -5.72 -1.67 -19.84
CA GLY A 418 -6.60 -1.19 -20.89
C GLY A 418 -7.98 -0.69 -20.43
N ALA A 419 -8.23 -0.61 -19.12
CA ALA A 419 -9.52 -0.18 -18.56
C ALA A 419 -9.42 1.08 -17.71
N SER A 420 -10.42 1.95 -17.79
CA SER A 420 -10.49 3.21 -17.06
C SER A 420 -11.88 3.44 -16.49
N ARG A 421 -11.94 3.92 -15.23
CA ARG A 421 -13.20 4.37 -14.63
C ARG A 421 -13.74 5.66 -15.25
N TYR A 422 -12.89 6.40 -15.93
CA TYR A 422 -13.24 7.69 -16.54
C TYR A 422 -13.59 7.59 -18.02
N LYS A 423 -13.47 6.41 -18.63
CA LYS A 423 -13.81 6.21 -20.03
C LYS A 423 -15.33 6.33 -20.25
N GLU A 424 -15.75 7.11 -21.23
CA GLU A 424 -17.17 7.35 -21.52
C GLU A 424 -17.90 6.08 -21.98
N ASP A 425 -17.27 5.29 -22.85
CA ASP A 425 -17.83 4.07 -23.45
C ASP A 425 -17.62 2.79 -22.61
N LYS A 426 -17.51 2.93 -21.30
CA LYS A 426 -17.33 1.79 -20.40
C LYS A 426 -18.55 0.86 -20.42
N ASP A 427 -18.36 -0.38 -20.78
CA ASP A 427 -19.39 -1.41 -20.63
C ASP A 427 -19.25 -2.16 -19.32
N ILE A 428 -19.87 -1.65 -18.27
CA ILE A 428 -19.91 -2.30 -16.95
C ILE A 428 -20.69 -3.64 -16.94
N ARG A 429 -21.25 -4.07 -18.06
CA ARG A 429 -21.90 -5.36 -18.22
C ARG A 429 -20.93 -6.40 -18.75
N ASP A 430 -19.84 -5.98 -19.35
CA ASP A 430 -18.78 -6.86 -19.81
C ASP A 430 -17.92 -7.28 -18.62
N ALA A 431 -17.93 -8.57 -18.32
CA ALA A 431 -17.16 -9.13 -17.19
C ALA A 431 -15.64 -8.94 -17.37
N ALA A 432 -15.15 -9.02 -18.59
CA ALA A 432 -13.73 -8.81 -18.87
C ALA A 432 -13.32 -7.36 -18.63
N TYR A 433 -14.16 -6.39 -19.04
CA TYR A 433 -13.90 -4.98 -18.75
C TYR A 433 -13.92 -4.69 -17.24
N VAL A 434 -14.87 -5.28 -16.52
CA VAL A 434 -14.95 -5.08 -15.05
C VAL A 434 -13.73 -5.69 -14.37
N GLN A 435 -13.27 -6.86 -14.77
CA GLN A 435 -12.05 -7.48 -14.25
C GLN A 435 -10.83 -6.58 -14.53
N ALA A 436 -10.70 -6.08 -15.76
CA ALA A 436 -9.63 -5.16 -16.10
C ALA A 436 -9.68 -3.87 -15.26
N LEU A 437 -10.87 -3.35 -14.95
CA LEU A 437 -11.04 -2.18 -14.08
C LEU A 437 -10.64 -2.48 -12.63
N GLU A 438 -10.93 -3.68 -12.12
CA GLU A 438 -10.46 -4.13 -10.80
C GLU A 438 -8.93 -4.17 -10.76
N ARG A 439 -8.31 -4.74 -11.79
CA ARG A 439 -6.86 -4.75 -11.95
C ARG A 439 -6.27 -3.33 -12.01
N THR A 440 -6.92 -2.40 -12.74
CA THR A 440 -6.52 -0.98 -12.77
C THR A 440 -6.53 -0.37 -11.36
N ASN A 441 -7.58 -0.62 -10.59
CA ASN A 441 -7.70 -0.09 -9.24
C ASN A 441 -6.63 -0.66 -8.30
N LEU A 442 -6.36 -1.97 -8.39
CA LEU A 442 -5.33 -2.63 -7.58
C LEU A 442 -3.92 -2.14 -7.94
N LEU A 443 -3.60 -2.02 -9.22
CA LEU A 443 -2.34 -1.45 -9.68
C LEU A 443 -2.16 0.01 -9.26
N SER A 444 -3.20 0.82 -9.43
CA SER A 444 -3.18 2.22 -9.01
C SER A 444 -2.94 2.35 -7.50
N PHE A 445 -3.57 1.51 -6.71
CA PHE A 445 -3.36 1.45 -5.27
C PHE A 445 -1.93 1.01 -4.93
N TYR A 446 -1.43 -0.04 -5.58
CA TYR A 446 -0.07 -0.52 -5.38
C TYR A 446 0.98 0.56 -5.70
N MET A 447 0.87 1.18 -6.87
CA MET A 447 1.79 2.24 -7.29
C MET A 447 1.74 3.45 -6.35
N GLY A 448 0.55 3.88 -5.93
CA GLY A 448 0.39 5.04 -5.06
C GLY A 448 0.75 4.81 -3.60
N SER A 449 0.67 3.56 -3.10
CA SER A 449 0.90 3.25 -1.69
C SER A 449 2.23 2.55 -1.41
N TYR A 450 2.73 1.74 -2.36
CA TYR A 450 3.94 0.94 -2.19
C TYR A 450 5.12 1.43 -3.02
N LEU A 451 4.86 2.11 -4.15
CA LEU A 451 5.90 2.67 -5.01
C LEU A 451 5.92 4.21 -4.95
N SER A 452 5.27 4.83 -3.97
CA SER A 452 5.31 6.27 -3.77
C SER A 452 6.71 6.70 -3.29
N GLY A 453 7.25 7.77 -3.89
CA GLY A 453 8.58 8.29 -3.59
C GLY A 453 9.64 7.92 -4.62
N TYR A 454 10.89 8.18 -4.28
CA TYR A 454 12.04 7.86 -5.13
C TYR A 454 12.47 6.41 -4.91
N HIS A 455 12.04 5.53 -5.80
CA HIS A 455 12.48 4.15 -5.82
C HIS A 455 13.44 3.92 -6.99
N SER A 456 14.65 3.49 -6.70
CA SER A 456 15.62 3.04 -7.71
C SER A 456 15.37 1.60 -8.14
N GLU A 457 14.51 0.89 -7.45
CA GLU A 457 14.23 -0.52 -7.68
C GLU A 457 13.26 -0.70 -8.85
N ALA A 458 13.68 -1.51 -9.82
CA ALA A 458 12.80 -1.94 -10.90
C ALA A 458 11.88 -3.07 -10.42
N ARG A 459 10.62 -3.04 -10.85
CA ARG A 459 9.61 -4.04 -10.50
C ARG A 459 8.98 -4.64 -11.73
N VAL A 460 8.81 -5.96 -11.72
CA VAL A 460 7.92 -6.66 -12.64
C VAL A 460 6.60 -6.91 -11.93
N LEU A 461 5.51 -6.74 -12.64
CA LEU A 461 4.18 -6.97 -12.12
C LEU A 461 3.28 -7.64 -13.16
N GLY A 462 2.24 -8.29 -12.69
CA GLY A 462 1.22 -8.94 -13.52
C GLY A 462 0.10 -9.51 -12.67
N PHE A 463 -0.89 -10.12 -13.30
CA PHE A 463 -2.05 -10.70 -12.63
C PHE A 463 -2.18 -12.18 -12.93
N SER A 464 -2.46 -12.97 -11.90
CA SER A 464 -2.86 -14.35 -12.08
C SER A 464 -4.30 -14.45 -12.58
N ASN A 465 -4.54 -15.37 -13.50
CA ASN A 465 -5.88 -15.75 -13.98
C ASN A 465 -6.48 -16.91 -13.19
N GLU A 466 -5.67 -17.64 -12.45
CA GLU A 466 -6.19 -18.70 -11.60
C GLU A 466 -7.07 -18.08 -10.51
N LYS A 467 -8.23 -18.70 -10.27
CA LYS A 467 -8.92 -18.50 -9.00
C LYS A 467 -8.04 -19.12 -7.95
N GLU A 468 -7.13 -18.32 -7.40
CA GLU A 468 -6.39 -18.75 -6.22
C GLU A 468 -7.42 -19.23 -5.21
N GLU A 469 -7.27 -20.46 -4.78
CA GLU A 469 -7.94 -20.93 -3.59
C GLU A 469 -7.61 -19.91 -2.52
N THR A 470 -8.64 -19.32 -1.95
CA THR A 470 -8.48 -18.30 -0.93
C THR A 470 -7.89 -18.96 0.32
N GLU A 471 -6.59 -19.19 0.30
CA GLU A 471 -5.82 -19.88 1.35
C GLU A 471 -5.99 -19.23 2.71
N PHE A 472 -6.38 -17.96 2.75
CA PHE A 472 -6.66 -17.27 4.00
C PHE A 472 -7.90 -17.81 4.74
N LEU A 473 -8.82 -18.50 4.05
CA LEU A 473 -10.00 -19.10 4.67
C LEU A 473 -9.75 -20.55 5.05
N LYS A 474 -9.94 -20.89 6.31
CA LYS A 474 -9.87 -22.30 6.78
C LYS A 474 -11.01 -23.17 6.24
N SER A 475 -12.08 -22.57 5.73
CA SER A 475 -13.24 -23.24 5.15
C SER A 475 -13.53 -22.71 3.75
N SER A 476 -13.65 -23.61 2.77
CA SER A 476 -13.96 -23.29 1.38
C SER A 476 -15.44 -22.98 1.10
N ASN A 477 -16.29 -22.88 2.14
CA ASN A 477 -17.74 -22.71 1.97
C ASN A 477 -18.20 -21.26 1.78
N TYR A 478 -17.27 -20.33 1.60
CA TYR A 478 -17.59 -18.93 1.39
C TYR A 478 -17.42 -18.54 -0.07
N GLU A 479 -18.32 -17.67 -0.54
CA GLU A 479 -18.15 -17.04 -1.84
C GLU A 479 -17.07 -15.95 -1.75
N THR A 480 -16.10 -16.00 -2.64
CA THR A 480 -14.98 -15.06 -2.68
C THR A 480 -14.83 -14.48 -4.06
N TYR A 481 -14.53 -13.18 -4.12
CA TYR A 481 -14.36 -12.42 -5.36
C TYR A 481 -13.17 -11.50 -5.20
N GLY A 482 -12.22 -11.51 -6.10
CA GLY A 482 -11.07 -10.63 -6.02
C GLY A 482 -10.04 -10.87 -7.10
N SER A 483 -8.93 -10.16 -6.97
CA SER A 483 -7.79 -10.22 -7.88
C SER A 483 -6.50 -10.25 -7.08
N THR A 484 -5.50 -10.97 -7.60
CA THR A 484 -4.15 -11.02 -7.05
C THR A 484 -3.17 -10.38 -8.02
N LEU A 485 -2.47 -9.36 -7.52
CA LEU A 485 -1.33 -8.74 -8.16
C LEU A 485 -0.08 -9.51 -7.76
N LEU A 486 0.63 -10.06 -8.74
CA LEU A 486 1.95 -10.64 -8.58
C LEU A 486 2.99 -9.57 -8.87
N THR A 487 3.97 -9.41 -8.00
CA THR A 487 5.08 -8.48 -8.21
C THR A 487 6.38 -9.08 -7.72
N SER A 488 7.49 -8.70 -8.34
CA SER A 488 8.84 -9.06 -7.90
C SER A 488 9.82 -7.97 -8.28
N SER A 489 10.86 -7.81 -7.46
CA SER A 489 12.02 -7.01 -7.82
C SER A 489 12.79 -7.67 -8.96
N ILE A 490 13.43 -6.87 -9.80
CA ILE A 490 14.30 -7.33 -10.87
C ILE A 490 15.55 -6.45 -10.95
N ASP A 491 16.71 -7.11 -11.06
CA ASP A 491 17.96 -6.41 -11.26
C ASP A 491 18.03 -5.86 -12.69
N VAL A 492 18.34 -4.58 -12.81
CA VAL A 492 18.51 -3.90 -14.10
C VAL A 492 19.92 -3.35 -14.20
N ASN A 493 20.57 -3.71 -15.28
CA ASN A 493 21.87 -3.14 -15.60
C ASN A 493 21.70 -1.80 -16.34
N TYR A 494 22.25 -0.75 -15.75
CA TYR A 494 22.23 0.61 -16.30
C TYR A 494 23.58 1.05 -16.88
N GLU A 495 24.52 0.12 -17.06
CA GLU A 495 25.87 0.41 -17.54
C GLU A 495 26.07 -0.11 -18.96
N GLN A 496 26.66 0.73 -19.81
CA GLN A 496 27.09 0.37 -21.15
C GLN A 496 28.37 1.13 -21.52
N ASP A 497 29.40 0.44 -21.99
CA ASP A 497 30.68 1.02 -22.46
C ASP A 497 31.36 1.97 -21.44
N GLY A 498 31.24 1.65 -20.12
CA GLY A 498 31.77 2.47 -19.03
C GLY A 498 30.96 3.75 -18.74
N MET A 499 29.78 3.85 -19.31
CA MET A 499 28.82 4.91 -19.05
C MET A 499 27.67 4.35 -18.19
N ILE A 500 27.23 5.14 -17.23
CA ILE A 500 26.07 4.85 -16.37
C ILE A 500 24.90 5.66 -16.88
N TYR A 501 23.75 5.02 -17.02
CA TYR A 501 22.48 5.66 -17.30
C TYR A 501 21.61 5.71 -16.06
N ARG A 502 21.02 6.86 -15.77
CA ARG A 502 20.03 7.04 -14.71
C ARG A 502 18.69 7.41 -15.31
N SER A 503 17.78 6.47 -15.26
CA SER A 503 16.38 6.67 -15.67
C SER A 503 15.60 7.55 -14.67
N ALA A 504 16.14 7.75 -13.45
CA ALA A 504 15.59 8.60 -12.41
C ALA A 504 16.70 9.30 -11.65
N LEU A 505 16.39 10.46 -11.10
CA LEU A 505 17.28 11.16 -10.17
C LEU A 505 17.19 10.51 -8.78
N GLN A 506 18.28 10.52 -8.03
CA GLN A 506 18.33 9.90 -6.69
C GLN A 506 17.55 10.67 -5.62
N LYS A 507 17.29 11.96 -5.88
CA LYS A 507 16.57 12.85 -4.98
C LYS A 507 15.56 13.69 -5.75
N GLN A 508 14.51 14.05 -5.08
CA GLN A 508 13.55 15.03 -5.58
C GLN A 508 14.20 16.39 -5.75
N PRO A 509 13.75 17.20 -6.71
CA PRO A 509 14.27 18.54 -6.87
C PRO A 509 13.90 19.44 -5.69
N ASN A 510 14.83 20.29 -5.27
CA ASN A 510 14.55 21.36 -4.32
C ASN A 510 13.71 22.44 -5.00
N VAL A 511 12.59 22.82 -4.40
CA VAL A 511 11.75 23.91 -4.90
C VAL A 511 12.31 25.24 -4.40
N LEU A 512 12.94 25.99 -5.29
CA LEU A 512 13.49 27.31 -4.97
C LEU A 512 12.44 28.42 -5.04
N SER A 513 11.44 28.27 -5.91
CA SER A 513 10.32 29.21 -6.05
C SER A 513 9.17 28.58 -6.86
N GLY A 514 7.95 29.04 -6.61
CA GLY A 514 6.73 28.60 -7.29
C GLY A 514 6.06 27.41 -6.60
N GLU A 515 5.00 26.92 -7.22
CA GLU A 515 4.23 25.75 -6.74
C GLU A 515 4.58 24.53 -7.58
N TYR A 516 5.13 23.52 -6.95
CA TYR A 516 5.49 22.24 -7.55
C TYR A 516 4.83 21.09 -6.77
N TYR A 517 4.16 20.23 -7.49
CA TYR A 517 3.54 19.03 -6.96
C TYR A 517 4.38 17.81 -7.33
N GLU A 518 5.03 17.31 -6.34
CA GLU A 518 5.98 16.21 -6.40
C GLU A 518 5.32 14.90 -6.86
N SER A 519 4.14 14.59 -6.32
CA SER A 519 3.41 13.35 -6.59
C SER A 519 3.12 13.10 -8.07
N ASN A 520 3.05 14.13 -8.88
CA ASN A 520 2.78 14.05 -10.32
C ASN A 520 3.76 14.83 -11.18
N ASN A 521 4.91 15.27 -10.62
CA ASN A 521 5.94 16.07 -11.32
C ASN A 521 5.34 17.24 -12.09
N SER A 522 4.50 18.04 -11.44
CA SER A 522 3.81 19.14 -12.10
C SER A 522 3.96 20.48 -11.40
N MET A 523 3.83 21.54 -12.20
CA MET A 523 3.61 22.88 -11.70
C MET A 523 2.14 23.26 -11.85
N TYR A 524 1.67 24.22 -11.04
CA TYR A 524 0.30 24.69 -11.09
C TYR A 524 0.20 26.13 -11.56
N GLY A 525 -0.68 26.37 -12.54
CA GLY A 525 -0.98 27.71 -13.03
C GLY A 525 0.17 28.32 -13.85
N LEU A 526 0.20 29.66 -13.89
CA LEU A 526 1.13 30.44 -14.71
C LEU A 526 2.36 30.95 -13.96
N THR A 527 2.43 30.71 -12.65
CA THR A 527 3.58 31.15 -11.85
C THR A 527 4.80 30.32 -12.22
N PRO A 528 5.92 30.94 -12.64
CA PRO A 528 7.12 30.20 -12.93
C PRO A 528 7.60 29.39 -11.74
N VAL A 529 8.07 28.15 -12.00
CA VAL A 529 8.64 27.27 -10.99
C VAL A 529 10.14 27.20 -11.19
N MET A 530 10.90 27.32 -10.11
CA MET A 530 12.36 27.11 -10.11
C MET A 530 12.68 25.88 -9.29
N LEU A 531 13.32 24.91 -9.93
CA LEU A 531 13.71 23.63 -9.35
C LEU A 531 15.22 23.45 -9.45
N GLU A 532 15.83 22.99 -8.37
CA GLU A 532 17.22 22.58 -8.33
C GLU A 532 17.30 21.06 -8.28
N TYR A 533 17.89 20.47 -9.31
CA TYR A 533 18.04 19.03 -9.48
C TYR A 533 19.44 18.59 -9.05
N TYR A 534 19.52 17.61 -8.16
CA TYR A 534 20.77 16.96 -7.80
C TYR A 534 21.02 15.76 -8.71
N LEU A 535 22.10 15.83 -9.52
CA LEU A 535 22.40 14.83 -10.53
C LEU A 535 23.27 13.66 -10.00
N GLY A 536 23.77 13.77 -8.77
CA GLY A 536 24.63 12.78 -8.11
C GLY A 536 26.12 13.17 -8.10
N ASN A 537 26.80 12.91 -6.98
CA ASN A 537 28.22 13.21 -6.85
C ASN A 537 29.14 12.10 -7.40
N ASP A 538 28.61 10.90 -7.58
CA ASP A 538 29.27 9.69 -8.02
C ASP A 538 29.33 9.55 -9.56
N ILE A 539 28.73 10.50 -10.28
CA ILE A 539 28.68 10.51 -11.74
C ILE A 539 29.26 11.82 -12.30
N GLU A 540 30.09 11.67 -13.31
CA GLU A 540 30.51 12.77 -14.17
C GLU A 540 29.54 12.88 -15.35
N VAL A 541 28.68 13.90 -15.31
CA VAL A 541 27.57 14.05 -16.27
C VAL A 541 28.14 14.29 -17.67
N GLU A 542 27.76 13.45 -18.62
CA GLU A 542 28.12 13.55 -20.03
C GLU A 542 26.94 13.98 -20.89
N LYS A 543 25.72 13.59 -20.49
CA LYS A 543 24.50 13.92 -21.22
C LYS A 543 23.32 14.05 -20.25
N LEU A 544 22.49 15.05 -20.45
CA LEU A 544 21.21 15.23 -19.79
C LEU A 544 20.09 15.17 -20.82
N SER A 545 19.07 14.35 -20.59
CA SER A 545 17.96 14.25 -21.54
C SER A 545 16.62 14.58 -20.85
N PHE A 546 15.72 15.20 -21.61
CA PHE A 546 14.38 15.59 -21.20
C PHE A 546 13.36 14.80 -22.00
N HIS A 547 12.54 14.02 -21.30
CA HIS A 547 11.51 13.20 -21.92
C HIS A 547 10.13 13.74 -21.55
N GLN A 548 9.33 14.02 -22.56
CA GLN A 548 7.93 14.29 -22.35
C GLN A 548 7.21 12.98 -21.98
N MET A 549 6.14 13.09 -21.21
CA MET A 549 5.27 11.92 -20.99
C MET A 549 4.74 11.38 -22.30
N SER A 550 4.60 10.07 -22.39
CA SER A 550 4.02 9.42 -23.56
C SER A 550 2.55 9.85 -23.76
N ASP A 551 2.15 10.03 -25.01
CA ASP A 551 0.81 10.54 -25.36
C ASP A 551 -0.32 9.70 -24.76
N GLU A 552 -0.12 8.39 -24.65
CA GLU A 552 -1.08 7.46 -24.06
C GLU A 552 -1.32 7.79 -22.58
N VAL A 553 -0.24 8.08 -21.84
CA VAL A 553 -0.31 8.44 -20.41
C VAL A 553 -0.98 9.81 -20.26
N VAL A 554 -0.60 10.79 -21.09
CA VAL A 554 -1.22 12.13 -21.10
C VAL A 554 -2.73 12.03 -21.37
N GLN A 555 -3.16 11.15 -22.27
CA GLN A 555 -4.58 10.96 -22.54
C GLN A 555 -5.35 10.43 -21.32
N SER A 556 -4.79 9.48 -20.59
CA SER A 556 -5.39 8.98 -19.33
C SER A 556 -5.43 10.05 -18.24
N MET A 557 -4.48 10.99 -18.26
CA MET A 557 -4.41 12.08 -17.27
C MET A 557 -5.32 13.28 -17.57
N ARG A 558 -5.93 13.37 -18.73
CA ARG A 558 -6.84 14.48 -19.11
C ARG A 558 -7.99 14.68 -18.13
N TYR A 559 -8.50 13.63 -17.55
CA TYR A 559 -9.57 13.70 -16.55
C TYR A 559 -9.16 14.37 -15.23
N TYR A 560 -7.85 14.53 -15.01
CA TYR A 560 -7.29 15.22 -13.84
C TYR A 560 -6.87 16.65 -14.16
N TYR A 561 -7.34 17.20 -15.28
CA TYR A 561 -6.97 18.55 -15.74
C TYR A 561 -5.45 18.72 -15.84
N THR A 562 -4.79 17.77 -16.48
CA THR A 562 -3.33 17.78 -16.70
C THR A 562 -3.00 18.03 -18.17
N VAL A 563 -1.91 18.77 -18.40
CA VAL A 563 -1.35 19.02 -19.73
C VAL A 563 0.17 18.86 -19.69
N PRO A 564 0.82 18.41 -20.78
CA PRO A 564 2.27 18.41 -20.85
C PRO A 564 2.82 19.84 -20.84
N PHE A 565 4.04 20.00 -20.33
CA PHE A 565 4.71 21.29 -20.34
C PHE A 565 4.94 21.76 -21.78
N ALA A 566 4.45 22.95 -22.07
CA ALA A 566 4.71 23.68 -23.30
C ALA A 566 5.07 25.12 -22.92
N GLY A 567 6.33 25.46 -22.98
CA GLY A 567 6.82 26.76 -22.53
C GLY A 567 8.32 26.88 -22.66
N ASN A 568 8.90 27.80 -21.92
CA ASN A 568 10.31 28.10 -21.97
C ASN A 568 11.03 27.56 -20.74
N MET A 569 12.18 26.93 -20.95
CA MET A 569 13.09 26.52 -19.89
C MET A 569 14.28 27.49 -19.84
N TYR A 570 14.72 27.83 -18.65
CA TYR A 570 15.89 28.66 -18.43
C TYR A 570 16.81 27.94 -17.45
N PHE A 571 18.09 27.80 -17.84
CA PHE A 571 19.09 27.19 -16.96
C PHE A 571 19.87 28.31 -16.24
N TYR A 572 20.14 28.10 -14.96
CA TYR A 572 20.98 29.04 -14.22
C TYR A 572 22.45 28.85 -14.59
N ASN A 573 23.06 29.91 -15.12
CA ASN A 573 24.45 29.91 -15.48
C ASN A 573 25.32 30.34 -14.32
N TYR A 574 26.07 29.40 -13.75
CA TYR A 574 26.94 29.66 -12.58
C TYR A 574 28.10 30.59 -12.87
N ASN A 575 28.53 30.73 -14.13
CA ASN A 575 29.60 31.63 -14.50
C ASN A 575 29.15 33.10 -14.55
N THR A 576 27.92 33.36 -14.99
CA THR A 576 27.39 34.72 -15.17
C THR A 576 26.44 35.14 -14.04
N GLY A 577 25.91 34.19 -13.28
CA GLY A 577 24.89 34.46 -12.24
C GLY A 577 23.51 34.81 -12.82
N THR A 578 23.23 34.45 -14.09
CA THR A 578 21.97 34.76 -14.76
C THR A 578 21.31 33.50 -15.31
N TYR A 579 20.04 33.61 -15.72
CA TYR A 579 19.32 32.55 -16.37
C TYR A 579 19.41 32.69 -17.88
N ASP A 580 19.90 31.67 -18.57
CA ASP A 580 19.96 31.58 -20.01
C ASP A 580 18.78 30.79 -20.56
N SER A 581 18.16 31.29 -21.65
CA SER A 581 17.04 30.61 -22.30
C SER A 581 17.53 29.38 -23.06
N MET A 582 16.92 28.22 -22.79
CA MET A 582 17.23 26.98 -23.47
C MET A 582 16.21 26.67 -24.57
N ASP A 583 16.66 26.03 -25.65
CA ASP A 583 15.75 25.59 -26.68
C ASP A 583 14.96 24.37 -26.24
N THR A 584 13.67 24.51 -26.06
CA THR A 584 12.75 23.43 -25.59
C THR A 584 12.52 22.34 -26.65
N HIS A 585 12.96 22.56 -27.90
CA HIS A 585 12.93 21.50 -28.91
C HIS A 585 14.14 20.57 -28.81
N VAL A 586 15.19 20.98 -28.11
CA VAL A 586 16.35 20.13 -27.82
C VAL A 586 15.99 19.18 -26.70
N GLN A 587 15.99 17.89 -27.00
CA GLN A 587 15.65 16.85 -26.03
C GLN A 587 16.84 16.39 -25.18
N SER A 588 18.06 16.73 -25.58
CA SER A 588 19.27 16.37 -24.82
C SER A 588 20.37 17.41 -24.98
N TYR A 589 21.15 17.58 -23.91
CA TYR A 589 22.31 18.46 -23.85
C TYR A 589 23.53 17.63 -23.47
N ASP A 590 24.60 17.79 -24.23
CA ASP A 590 25.88 17.14 -23.97
C ASP A 590 26.69 17.94 -22.94
N ARG A 591 27.75 17.35 -22.42
CA ARG A 591 28.60 17.94 -21.39
C ARG A 591 29.09 19.34 -21.70
N GLU A 592 29.52 19.58 -22.92
CA GLU A 592 30.05 20.89 -23.35
C GLU A 592 28.97 21.99 -23.22
N ASP A 593 27.73 21.65 -23.52
CA ASP A 593 26.60 22.57 -23.40
C ASP A 593 26.16 22.77 -21.93
N LEU A 594 26.39 21.77 -21.06
CA LEU A 594 25.97 21.79 -19.66
C LEU A 594 27.00 22.44 -18.72
N GLU A 595 28.28 22.52 -19.12
CA GLU A 595 29.36 22.97 -18.23
C GLU A 595 29.07 24.29 -17.49
N PRO A 596 28.49 25.34 -18.12
CA PRO A 596 28.19 26.60 -17.45
C PRO A 596 27.05 26.52 -16.44
N TYR A 597 26.20 25.45 -16.54
CA TYR A 597 24.95 25.30 -15.77
C TYR A 597 25.04 24.28 -14.64
N LEU A 598 26.14 23.55 -14.55
CA LEU A 598 26.40 22.60 -13.47
C LEU A 598 27.14 23.28 -12.33
N SER A 599 26.61 23.17 -11.12
CA SER A 599 27.31 23.60 -9.91
C SER A 599 28.49 22.66 -9.60
N PRO A 600 29.46 23.09 -8.76
CA PRO A 600 30.50 22.20 -8.24
C PRO A 600 29.97 20.96 -7.50
N GLY A 601 28.72 21.02 -7.00
CA GLY A 601 28.02 19.92 -6.34
C GLY A 601 27.16 19.07 -7.26
N ASN A 602 27.34 19.17 -8.58
CA ASN A 602 26.53 18.45 -9.59
C ASN A 602 25.02 18.75 -9.47
N THR A 603 24.66 20.00 -9.21
CA THR A 603 23.26 20.45 -9.26
C THR A 603 23.01 21.26 -10.53
N LEU A 604 21.79 21.14 -11.05
CA LEU A 604 21.27 21.91 -12.16
C LEU A 604 20.03 22.67 -11.73
N THR A 605 20.01 23.99 -11.89
CA THR A 605 18.85 24.81 -11.56
C THR A 605 18.10 25.20 -12.83
N ILE A 606 16.82 24.81 -12.90
CA ILE A 606 15.95 25.08 -14.03
C ILE A 606 14.77 25.95 -13.58
N LYS A 607 14.49 26.99 -14.34
CA LYS A 607 13.27 27.79 -14.23
C LYS A 607 12.34 27.41 -15.39
N TYR A 608 11.16 26.91 -15.04
CA TYR A 608 10.11 26.59 -16.00
C TYR A 608 9.10 27.73 -16.07
N VAL A 609 8.81 28.19 -17.27
CA VAL A 609 7.84 29.24 -17.56
C VAL A 609 6.85 28.69 -18.58
N TYR A 610 5.63 28.43 -18.14
CA TYR A 610 4.58 27.91 -19.00
C TYR A 610 4.01 29.04 -19.87
N ASP A 611 3.88 28.80 -21.16
CA ASP A 611 3.34 29.76 -22.13
C ASP A 611 1.89 29.40 -22.45
N ALA A 612 0.96 29.79 -21.57
CA ALA A 612 -0.44 29.45 -21.72
C ALA A 612 -1.23 30.54 -22.44
N THR A 613 -1.97 30.12 -23.44
CA THR A 613 -2.99 30.92 -24.13
C THR A 613 -4.42 30.47 -23.80
N GLY A 614 -4.69 29.84 -22.65
CA GLY A 614 -5.99 29.25 -22.32
C GLY A 614 -6.32 29.18 -20.82
N ASP A 615 -7.33 28.39 -20.45
CA ASP A 615 -7.89 28.24 -19.10
C ASP A 615 -6.82 27.78 -18.06
N TYR A 616 -6.79 28.45 -16.91
CA TYR A 616 -5.66 28.55 -16.00
C TYR A 616 -5.64 27.56 -14.81
N THR A 617 -6.44 26.52 -14.83
CA THR A 617 -6.63 25.59 -13.68
C THR A 617 -6.01 24.22 -13.91
N TRP A 618 -4.95 24.15 -14.71
CA TRP A 618 -4.35 22.88 -15.10
C TRP A 618 -3.07 22.57 -14.33
N ASN A 619 -2.88 21.29 -14.05
CA ASN A 619 -1.57 20.77 -13.65
C ASN A 619 -0.71 20.61 -14.90
N ILE A 620 0.45 21.25 -14.91
CA ILE A 620 1.37 21.26 -16.06
C ILE A 620 2.49 20.28 -15.75
N MET A 621 2.49 19.16 -16.45
CA MET A 621 3.46 18.08 -16.23
C MET A 621 4.82 18.46 -16.78
N LEU A 622 5.84 18.51 -15.91
CA LEU A 622 7.21 18.83 -16.30
C LEU A 622 7.87 17.63 -17.00
N PRO A 623 8.86 17.88 -17.87
CA PRO A 623 9.64 16.82 -18.49
C PRO A 623 10.34 15.94 -17.45
N ILE A 624 10.46 14.65 -17.76
CA ILE A 624 11.22 13.68 -16.97
C ILE A 624 12.69 13.79 -17.36
N LEU A 625 13.56 13.96 -16.37
CA LEU A 625 15.01 14.09 -16.58
C LEU A 625 15.68 12.72 -16.45
N THR A 626 16.58 12.43 -17.38
CA THR A 626 17.48 11.29 -17.32
C THR A 626 18.92 11.75 -17.50
N VAL A 627 19.86 11.07 -16.86
CA VAL A 627 21.28 11.44 -16.87
C VAL A 627 22.12 10.27 -17.36
N THR A 628 23.07 10.56 -18.25
CA THR A 628 24.11 9.63 -18.66
C THR A 628 25.48 10.23 -18.32
N GLY A 629 26.36 9.43 -17.77
CA GLY A 629 27.70 9.89 -17.39
C GLY A 629 28.65 8.77 -17.04
N ARG A 630 29.88 9.12 -16.65
CA ARG A 630 30.90 8.15 -16.20
C ARG A 630 30.89 8.07 -14.68
N SER A 631 31.17 6.88 -14.15
CA SER A 631 31.46 6.74 -12.71
C SER A 631 32.68 7.57 -12.35
N LYS A 632 32.60 8.34 -11.27
CA LYS A 632 33.74 9.10 -10.73
C LYS A 632 34.64 8.22 -9.90
#